data_1854920ec0eb22543b1eea1d19b1b481
#
_entry.id   1854920ec0eb22543b1eea1d19b1b481
#
_cell.length_a   1.000
_cell.length_b   1.000
_cell.length_c   1.000
_cell.angle_alpha   90.00
_cell.angle_beta   90.00
_cell.angle_gamma   90.00
#
_symmetry.space_group_name_H-M   'P 1'
#
loop_
_entity.id
_entity.type
_entity.pdbx_description
1 polymer ?
#
loop_
_entity_poly.entity_id
_entity_poly.type
_entity_poly.pdbx_seq_one_letter_code
_entity_poly.pdbx_strand_id
1 'polypeptide(L)'
;MPRLAGKIAWITGAGSGIGEAAALALADEGATTVLTGRTPEKLERVAARIRQQGGEAFVQPAELTDARQVQKVGEFIRNTLGRLDILVNNAGVNIVDRHWDKLTPEGIDTLVHGNLSQALYCVTVALPMMRAQKDGVLIHTASIAGRIVGGFPGPIYSAAKHGVVAMSHSINMQECINGIRSTVFLPGEVATP
;
A
#
# COMPACT_ATOMS: atom_id res chain seq x y z
N MET A 1 -11.57 5.24 23.94
CA MET A 1 -10.18 4.75 23.76
C MET A 1 -9.94 4.57 22.26
N PRO A 2 -8.75 4.91 21.75
CA PRO A 2 -8.41 4.71 20.34
C PRO A 2 -8.51 3.23 19.97
N ARG A 3 -9.19 2.90 18.87
CA ARG A 3 -9.50 1.52 18.46
C ARG A 3 -8.25 0.73 18.03
N LEU A 4 -7.18 1.43 17.62
CA LEU A 4 -5.95 0.85 17.11
C LEU A 4 -4.75 1.07 18.04
N ALA A 5 -4.97 1.38 19.32
CA ALA A 5 -3.89 1.55 20.28
C ALA A 5 -2.98 0.31 20.32
N GLY A 6 -1.67 0.52 20.18
CA GLY A 6 -0.65 -0.55 20.15
C GLY A 6 -0.59 -1.34 18.85
N LYS A 7 -1.32 -0.95 17.80
CA LYS A 7 -1.24 -1.53 16.45
C LYS A 7 -0.22 -0.79 15.59
N ILE A 8 0.50 -1.53 14.77
CA ILE A 8 1.47 -0.99 13.80
C ILE A 8 0.85 -1.05 12.41
N ALA A 9 0.80 0.10 11.73
CA ALA A 9 0.29 0.22 10.37
C ALA A 9 1.39 0.67 9.41
N TRP A 10 1.63 -0.09 8.34
CA TRP A 10 2.52 0.27 7.25
C TRP A 10 1.70 0.78 6.06
N ILE A 11 1.95 2.02 5.63
CA ILE A 11 1.20 2.68 4.55
C ILE A 11 2.15 3.01 3.39
N THR A 12 1.87 2.47 2.21
CA THR A 12 2.61 2.77 1.00
C THR A 12 1.95 3.91 0.22
N GLY A 13 2.75 4.73 -0.47
CA GLY A 13 2.26 5.94 -1.12
C GLY A 13 1.68 6.96 -0.13
N ALA A 14 2.24 7.00 1.08
CA ALA A 14 1.69 7.78 2.20
C ALA A 14 1.90 9.29 2.10
N GLY A 15 2.64 9.79 1.10
CA GLY A 15 3.01 11.20 1.00
C GLY A 15 1.93 12.13 0.44
N SER A 16 0.81 11.60 -0.07
CA SER A 16 -0.30 12.42 -0.62
C SER A 16 -1.58 11.60 -0.79
N GLY A 17 -2.70 12.29 -1.06
CA GLY A 17 -3.96 11.70 -1.47
C GLY A 17 -4.51 10.64 -0.52
N ILE A 18 -4.96 9.51 -1.07
CA ILE A 18 -5.57 8.42 -0.30
C ILE A 18 -4.60 7.86 0.76
N GLY A 19 -3.30 7.72 0.43
CA GLY A 19 -2.31 7.21 1.38
C GLY A 19 -2.06 8.15 2.55
N GLU A 20 -1.98 9.46 2.32
CA GLU A 20 -1.91 10.48 3.38
C GLU A 20 -3.15 10.44 4.26
N ALA A 21 -4.35 10.40 3.66
CA ALA A 21 -5.61 10.33 4.40
C ALA A 21 -5.72 9.07 5.27
N ALA A 22 -5.31 7.92 4.72
CA ALA A 22 -5.28 6.67 5.46
C ALA A 22 -4.28 6.72 6.64
N ALA A 23 -3.09 7.29 6.43
CA ALA A 23 -2.10 7.42 7.47
C ALA A 23 -2.60 8.28 8.65
N LEU A 24 -3.20 9.42 8.33
CA LEU A 24 -3.78 10.31 9.35
C LEU A 24 -4.93 9.64 10.11
N ALA A 25 -5.86 8.98 9.40
CA ALA A 25 -7.00 8.31 10.02
C ALA A 25 -6.57 7.14 10.92
N LEU A 26 -5.59 6.34 10.51
CA LEU A 26 -5.07 5.24 11.34
C LEU A 26 -4.32 5.76 12.58
N ALA A 27 -3.57 6.85 12.44
CA ALA A 27 -2.90 7.49 13.57
C ALA A 27 -3.89 8.10 14.57
N ASP A 28 -4.96 8.74 14.10
CA ASP A 28 -6.03 9.29 14.96
C ASP A 28 -6.72 8.20 15.81
N GLU A 29 -6.81 6.99 15.26
CA GLU A 29 -7.29 5.81 15.98
C GLU A 29 -6.22 5.13 16.86
N GLY A 30 -5.04 5.73 17.00
CA GLY A 30 -3.98 5.30 17.90
C GLY A 30 -2.97 4.30 17.33
N ALA A 31 -2.96 4.06 16.02
CA ALA A 31 -1.93 3.24 15.41
C ALA A 31 -0.59 3.99 15.31
N THR A 32 0.51 3.30 15.60
CA THR A 32 1.84 3.73 15.15
C THR A 32 1.96 3.50 13.65
N THR A 33 2.35 4.53 12.89
CA THR A 33 2.36 4.47 11.42
C THR A 33 3.78 4.43 10.85
N VAL A 34 3.99 3.60 9.84
CA VAL A 34 5.21 3.56 9.01
C VAL A 34 4.84 4.06 7.62
N LEU A 35 5.38 5.21 7.24
CA LEU A 35 5.04 5.93 6.02
C LEU A 35 6.09 5.67 4.96
N THR A 36 5.70 5.06 3.83
CA THR A 36 6.61 4.74 2.73
C THR A 36 6.16 5.36 1.42
N GLY A 37 7.13 5.84 0.67
CA GLY A 37 6.99 6.45 -0.66
C GLY A 37 8.33 6.97 -1.14
N ARG A 38 8.37 7.55 -2.35
CA ARG A 38 9.62 7.97 -3.00
C ARG A 38 10.17 9.32 -2.52
N THR A 39 9.30 10.20 -2.01
CA THR A 39 9.64 11.60 -1.72
C THR A 39 9.68 11.82 -0.21
N PRO A 40 10.88 11.85 0.40
CA PRO A 40 11.04 11.96 1.86
C PRO A 40 10.33 13.18 2.45
N GLU A 41 10.39 14.33 1.76
CA GLU A 41 9.82 15.60 2.23
C GLU A 41 8.29 15.53 2.35
N LYS A 42 7.63 14.82 1.41
CA LYS A 42 6.18 14.60 1.46
C LYS A 42 5.79 13.68 2.62
N LEU A 43 6.57 12.63 2.86
CA LEU A 43 6.35 11.70 3.97
C LEU A 43 6.55 12.40 5.31
N GLU A 44 7.60 13.21 5.44
CA GLU A 44 7.90 13.94 6.69
C GLU A 44 6.84 15.00 6.99
N ARG A 45 6.28 15.66 5.98
CA ARG A 45 5.13 16.56 6.15
C ARG A 45 3.95 15.82 6.79
N VAL A 46 3.63 14.60 6.32
CA VAL A 46 2.53 13.79 6.86
C VAL A 46 2.87 13.32 8.28
N ALA A 47 4.10 12.84 8.50
CA ALA A 47 4.59 12.42 9.81
C ALA A 47 4.55 13.55 10.85
N ALA A 48 4.95 14.76 10.45
CA ALA A 48 4.89 15.93 11.31
C ALA A 48 3.45 16.25 11.76
N ARG A 49 2.48 16.15 10.84
CA ARG A 49 1.04 16.33 11.18
C ARG A 49 0.56 15.27 12.17
N ILE A 50 0.94 14.00 11.97
CA ILE A 50 0.58 12.91 12.89
C ILE A 50 1.15 13.19 14.29
N ARG A 51 2.45 13.56 14.37
CA ARG A 51 3.13 13.84 15.65
C ARG A 51 2.55 15.06 16.35
N GLN A 52 2.14 16.11 15.61
CA GLN A 52 1.47 17.29 16.17
C GLN A 52 0.11 16.97 16.79
N GLN A 53 -0.55 15.89 16.33
CA GLN A 53 -1.81 15.40 16.88
C GLN A 53 -1.59 14.37 18.01
N GLY A 54 -0.34 14.14 18.44
CA GLY A 54 0.01 13.21 19.52
C GLY A 54 0.17 11.75 19.05
N GLY A 55 0.11 11.50 17.76
CA GLY A 55 0.34 10.17 17.18
C GLY A 55 1.83 9.87 16.95
N GLU A 56 2.14 8.63 16.62
CA GLU A 56 3.50 8.17 16.33
C GLU A 56 3.63 7.81 14.84
N ALA A 57 4.68 8.33 14.19
CA ALA A 57 4.94 8.08 12.78
C ALA A 57 6.43 7.96 12.48
N PHE A 58 6.79 6.92 11.72
CA PHE A 58 8.13 6.66 11.19
C PHE A 58 8.14 6.85 9.68
N VAL A 59 9.14 7.56 9.18
CA VAL A 59 9.34 7.79 7.74
C VAL A 59 10.39 6.82 7.22
N GLN A 60 10.00 5.98 6.26
CA GLN A 60 10.84 4.99 5.60
C GLN A 60 10.75 5.16 4.07
N PRO A 61 11.53 6.08 3.48
CA PRO A 61 11.51 6.30 2.04
C PRO A 61 12.00 5.06 1.29
N ALA A 62 11.28 4.68 0.23
CA ALA A 62 11.68 3.57 -0.61
C ALA A 62 11.07 3.67 -2.02
N GLU A 63 11.83 3.21 -3.01
CA GLU A 63 11.31 2.85 -4.33
C GLU A 63 10.73 1.44 -4.24
N LEU A 64 9.40 1.34 -4.27
CA LEU A 64 8.69 0.08 -4.03
C LEU A 64 8.77 -0.90 -5.21
N THR A 65 9.19 -0.46 -6.37
CA THR A 65 9.51 -1.34 -7.51
C THR A 65 10.85 -2.07 -7.34
N ASP A 66 11.68 -1.65 -6.39
CA ASP A 66 12.88 -2.38 -5.96
C ASP A 66 12.56 -3.24 -4.72
N ALA A 67 12.47 -4.55 -4.93
CA ALA A 67 12.18 -5.51 -3.86
C ALA A 67 13.17 -5.45 -2.68
N ARG A 68 14.43 -5.07 -2.93
CA ARG A 68 15.47 -4.92 -1.87
C ARG A 68 15.17 -3.74 -0.96
N GLN A 69 14.63 -2.64 -1.50
CA GLN A 69 14.22 -1.50 -0.69
C GLN A 69 12.97 -1.83 0.13
N VAL A 70 12.01 -2.55 -0.45
CA VAL A 70 10.85 -3.06 0.28
C VAL A 70 11.27 -3.96 1.44
N GLN A 71 12.24 -4.86 1.21
CA GLN A 71 12.79 -5.73 2.26
C GLN A 71 13.40 -4.92 3.42
N LYS A 72 14.15 -3.85 3.14
CA LYS A 72 14.72 -2.96 4.17
C LYS A 72 13.64 -2.30 5.04
N VAL A 73 12.52 -1.87 4.44
CA VAL A 73 11.39 -1.34 5.21
C VAL A 73 10.82 -2.42 6.14
N GLY A 74 10.66 -3.65 5.64
CA GLY A 74 10.20 -4.77 6.47
C GLY A 74 11.17 -5.12 7.61
N GLU A 75 12.48 -5.05 7.35
CA GLU A 75 13.52 -5.23 8.37
C GLU A 75 13.45 -4.15 9.44
N PHE A 76 13.25 -2.90 9.06
CA PHE A 76 13.01 -1.80 10.01
C PHE A 76 11.78 -2.10 10.89
N ILE A 77 10.63 -2.45 10.30
CA ILE A 77 9.40 -2.75 11.04
C ILE A 77 9.65 -3.89 12.03
N ARG A 78 10.23 -4.99 11.57
CA ARG A 78 10.50 -6.16 12.41
C ARG A 78 11.47 -5.86 13.55
N ASN A 79 12.57 -5.18 13.27
CA ASN A 79 13.66 -4.99 14.23
C ASN A 79 13.38 -3.83 15.22
N THR A 80 12.63 -2.81 14.80
CA THR A 80 12.36 -1.61 15.61
C THR A 80 11.01 -1.70 16.32
N LEU A 81 9.99 -2.22 15.63
CA LEU A 81 8.60 -2.22 16.12
C LEU A 81 8.12 -3.61 16.55
N GLY A 82 8.80 -4.68 16.10
CA GLY A 82 8.56 -6.06 16.51
C GLY A 82 7.31 -6.72 15.94
N ARG A 83 6.42 -5.96 15.28
CA ARG A 83 5.14 -6.44 14.76
C ARG A 83 4.66 -5.62 13.56
N LEU A 84 3.72 -6.19 12.81
CA LEU A 84 2.96 -5.48 11.76
C LEU A 84 1.51 -5.96 11.80
N ASP A 85 0.57 -5.07 12.10
CA ASP A 85 -0.85 -5.41 12.21
C ASP A 85 -1.65 -5.05 10.95
N ILE A 86 -1.28 -3.94 10.31
CA ILE A 86 -2.01 -3.41 9.16
C ILE A 86 -1.02 -3.06 8.04
N LEU A 87 -1.27 -3.57 6.82
CA LEU A 87 -0.61 -3.10 5.61
C LEU A 87 -1.63 -2.39 4.71
N VAL A 88 -1.39 -1.11 4.42
CA VAL A 88 -2.13 -0.37 3.40
C VAL A 88 -1.27 -0.28 2.14
N ASN A 89 -1.51 -1.18 1.19
CA ASN A 89 -0.91 -1.19 -0.14
C ASN A 89 -1.65 -0.18 -1.02
N ASN A 90 -1.21 1.08 -0.98
CA ASN A 90 -1.88 2.16 -1.67
C ASN A 90 -1.06 2.77 -2.82
N ALA A 91 0.25 2.64 -2.80
CA ALA A 91 1.09 3.16 -3.87
C ALA A 91 0.65 2.66 -5.25
N GLY A 92 0.65 3.54 -6.22
CA GLY A 92 0.28 3.23 -7.60
C GLY A 92 0.63 4.38 -8.54
N VAL A 93 0.66 4.08 -9.83
CA VAL A 93 0.98 5.04 -10.89
C VAL A 93 0.06 4.84 -12.09
N ASN A 94 -0.12 5.90 -12.87
CA ASN A 94 -0.59 5.79 -14.24
C ASN A 94 0.27 6.70 -15.12
N ILE A 95 0.26 6.47 -16.43
CA ILE A 95 1.05 7.22 -17.42
C ILE A 95 0.10 7.88 -18.44
N VAL A 96 0.61 8.89 -19.13
CA VAL A 96 -0.17 9.61 -20.17
C VAL A 96 -0.42 8.70 -21.36
N ASP A 97 0.64 8.09 -21.90
CA ASP A 97 0.61 7.25 -23.10
C ASP A 97 0.26 5.79 -22.72
N ARG A 98 -0.98 5.59 -22.26
CA ARG A 98 -1.47 4.33 -21.69
C ARG A 98 -2.40 3.52 -22.57
N HIS A 99 -2.73 4.02 -23.77
CA HIS A 99 -3.60 3.33 -24.74
C HIS A 99 -2.77 2.51 -25.73
N TRP A 100 -3.39 1.48 -26.31
CA TRP A 100 -2.70 0.48 -27.15
C TRP A 100 -1.86 1.07 -28.29
N ASP A 101 -2.33 2.17 -28.87
CA ASP A 101 -1.65 2.87 -29.98
C ASP A 101 -0.38 3.63 -29.57
N LYS A 102 -0.18 3.84 -28.25
CA LYS A 102 0.96 4.61 -27.71
C LYS A 102 1.78 3.86 -26.64
N LEU A 103 1.34 2.66 -26.28
CA LEU A 103 2.04 1.87 -25.27
C LEU A 103 3.40 1.41 -25.78
N THR A 104 4.42 1.59 -24.94
CA THR A 104 5.75 1.03 -25.16
C THR A 104 6.04 -0.08 -24.13
N PRO A 105 7.04 -0.96 -24.39
CA PRO A 105 7.47 -1.93 -23.39
C PRO A 105 7.79 -1.31 -22.03
N GLU A 106 8.47 -0.16 -21.99
CA GLU A 106 8.83 0.56 -20.76
C GLU A 106 7.60 1.11 -20.05
N GLY A 107 6.58 1.56 -20.80
CA GLY A 107 5.29 1.99 -20.28
C GLY A 107 4.53 0.83 -19.64
N ILE A 108 4.54 -0.35 -20.27
CA ILE A 108 3.97 -1.59 -19.74
C ILE A 108 4.67 -1.95 -18.42
N ASP A 109 6.00 -2.01 -18.41
CA ASP A 109 6.80 -2.32 -17.23
C ASP A 109 6.52 -1.34 -16.08
N THR A 110 6.47 -0.04 -16.38
CA THR A 110 6.14 1.01 -15.41
C THR A 110 4.77 0.76 -14.77
N LEU A 111 3.75 0.43 -15.56
CA LEU A 111 2.40 0.19 -15.07
C LEU A 111 2.28 -1.11 -14.28
N VAL A 112 2.93 -2.19 -14.74
CA VAL A 112 2.91 -3.49 -14.05
C VAL A 112 3.69 -3.41 -12.74
N HIS A 113 4.93 -2.92 -12.78
CA HIS A 113 5.77 -2.79 -11.59
C HIS A 113 5.19 -1.79 -10.59
N GLY A 114 4.72 -0.64 -11.07
CA GLY A 114 4.20 0.43 -10.25
C GLY A 114 2.79 0.21 -9.68
N ASN A 115 2.06 -0.84 -10.07
CA ASN A 115 0.71 -1.11 -9.55
C ASN A 115 0.53 -2.53 -8.99
N LEU A 116 1.23 -3.53 -9.53
CA LEU A 116 1.06 -4.93 -9.13
C LEU A 116 2.31 -5.47 -8.42
N SER A 117 3.49 -5.43 -9.06
CA SER A 117 4.69 -6.05 -8.49
C SER A 117 5.06 -5.45 -7.14
N GLN A 118 5.04 -4.13 -6.99
CA GLN A 118 5.31 -3.47 -5.72
C GLN A 118 4.34 -3.90 -4.61
N ALA A 119 3.06 -4.08 -4.92
CA ALA A 119 2.08 -4.55 -3.94
C ALA A 119 2.38 -5.98 -3.50
N LEU A 120 2.75 -6.85 -4.44
CA LEU A 120 3.19 -8.22 -4.16
C LEU A 120 4.44 -8.24 -3.28
N TYR A 121 5.44 -7.39 -3.54
CA TYR A 121 6.65 -7.31 -2.71
C TYR A 121 6.31 -6.90 -1.27
N CYS A 122 5.45 -5.91 -1.07
CA CYS A 122 5.01 -5.52 0.27
C CYS A 122 4.27 -6.67 1.00
N VAL A 123 3.42 -7.41 0.29
CA VAL A 123 2.73 -8.59 0.84
C VAL A 123 3.73 -9.67 1.29
N THR A 124 4.73 -9.99 0.45
CA THR A 124 5.73 -11.02 0.80
C THR A 124 6.54 -10.67 2.04
N VAL A 125 6.72 -9.39 2.32
CA VAL A 125 7.41 -8.88 3.51
C VAL A 125 6.48 -8.85 4.74
N ALA A 126 5.21 -8.51 4.56
CA ALA A 126 4.23 -8.40 5.65
C ALA A 126 3.78 -9.77 6.19
N LEU A 127 3.48 -10.72 5.31
CA LEU A 127 2.90 -12.02 5.67
C LEU A 127 3.70 -12.80 6.72
N PRO A 128 5.04 -12.90 6.68
CA PRO A 128 5.79 -13.63 7.71
C PRO A 128 5.58 -13.08 9.12
N MET A 129 5.51 -11.75 9.28
CA MET A 129 5.25 -11.11 10.57
C MET A 129 3.82 -11.39 11.03
N MET A 130 2.83 -11.22 10.15
CA MET A 130 1.42 -11.47 10.45
C MET A 130 1.14 -12.95 10.77
N ARG A 131 1.78 -13.89 10.06
CA ARG A 131 1.69 -15.33 10.36
C ARG A 131 2.20 -15.67 11.76
N ALA A 132 3.33 -15.09 12.16
CA ALA A 132 3.89 -15.27 13.50
C ALA A 132 2.95 -14.74 14.59
N GLN A 133 2.23 -13.67 14.32
CA GLN A 133 1.26 -13.04 15.21
C GLN A 133 -0.08 -13.75 15.25
N LYS A 134 -0.40 -14.58 14.25
CA LYS A 134 -1.73 -15.15 14.00
C LYS A 134 -2.82 -14.09 13.84
N ASP A 135 -2.46 -12.89 13.38
CA ASP A 135 -3.37 -11.77 13.12
C ASP A 135 -2.73 -10.81 12.11
N GLY A 136 -3.53 -10.25 11.23
CA GLY A 136 -3.11 -9.22 10.29
C GLY A 136 -4.24 -8.77 9.37
N VAL A 137 -4.16 -7.52 8.93
CA VAL A 137 -5.10 -6.92 7.98
C VAL A 137 -4.32 -6.32 6.82
N LEU A 138 -4.65 -6.74 5.60
CA LEU A 138 -4.12 -6.14 4.39
C LEU A 138 -5.24 -5.39 3.66
N ILE A 139 -5.00 -4.12 3.35
CA ILE A 139 -5.91 -3.26 2.60
C ILE A 139 -5.21 -2.84 1.32
N HIS A 140 -5.78 -3.18 0.17
CA HIS A 140 -5.16 -2.88 -1.12
C HIS A 140 -6.00 -1.85 -1.88
N THR A 141 -5.39 -0.73 -2.23
CA THR A 141 -6.00 0.27 -3.11
C THR A 141 -5.91 -0.22 -4.56
N ALA A 142 -6.96 -0.88 -5.01
CA ALA A 142 -7.11 -1.22 -6.42
C ALA A 142 -7.68 -0.02 -7.20
N SER A 143 -8.78 -0.19 -7.89
CA SER A 143 -9.55 0.83 -8.62
C SER A 143 -10.85 0.19 -9.09
N ILE A 144 -11.86 0.97 -9.44
CA ILE A 144 -12.99 0.47 -10.24
C ILE A 144 -12.50 -0.22 -11.51
N ALA A 145 -11.37 0.21 -12.07
CA ALA A 145 -10.69 -0.43 -13.20
C ALA A 145 -10.14 -1.84 -12.90
N GLY A 146 -10.12 -2.26 -11.65
CA GLY A 146 -9.82 -3.64 -11.24
C GLY A 146 -11.04 -4.56 -11.22
N ARG A 147 -12.22 -4.03 -11.55
CA ARG A 147 -13.47 -4.78 -11.63
C ARG A 147 -14.17 -4.61 -12.98
N ILE A 148 -14.08 -3.42 -13.57
CA ILE A 148 -14.72 -3.09 -14.84
C ILE A 148 -13.65 -2.52 -15.77
N VAL A 149 -13.51 -3.11 -16.96
CA VAL A 149 -12.59 -2.59 -17.98
C VAL A 149 -13.26 -1.42 -18.67
N GLY A 150 -12.60 -0.26 -18.64
CA GLY A 150 -13.02 0.95 -19.35
C GLY A 150 -11.88 1.52 -20.21
N GLY A 151 -12.22 2.36 -21.17
CA GLY A 151 -11.22 2.98 -22.06
C GLY A 151 -10.29 3.97 -21.35
N PHE A 152 -10.80 4.74 -20.39
CA PHE A 152 -10.07 5.84 -19.77
C PHE A 152 -8.81 5.42 -18.97
N PRO A 153 -8.83 4.38 -18.08
CA PRO A 153 -7.67 4.05 -17.27
C PRO A 153 -6.53 3.38 -18.04
N GLY A 154 -6.79 2.88 -19.24
CA GLY A 154 -5.86 2.12 -20.07
C GLY A 154 -5.81 0.62 -19.73
N PRO A 155 -5.42 -0.22 -20.72
CA PRO A 155 -5.51 -1.67 -20.61
C PRO A 155 -4.57 -2.27 -19.55
N ILE A 156 -3.31 -1.80 -19.48
CA ILE A 156 -2.31 -2.36 -18.57
C ILE A 156 -2.59 -1.96 -17.12
N TYR A 157 -3.02 -0.71 -16.89
CA TYR A 157 -3.46 -0.30 -15.56
C TYR A 157 -4.65 -1.16 -15.08
N SER A 158 -5.65 -1.36 -15.95
CA SER A 158 -6.80 -2.22 -15.63
C SER A 158 -6.37 -3.65 -15.32
N ALA A 159 -5.48 -4.25 -16.13
CA ALA A 159 -4.95 -5.58 -15.90
C ALA A 159 -4.20 -5.67 -14.56
N ALA A 160 -3.34 -4.69 -14.25
CA ALA A 160 -2.63 -4.65 -12.97
C ALA A 160 -3.59 -4.54 -11.78
N LYS A 161 -4.63 -3.70 -11.88
CA LYS A 161 -5.63 -3.54 -10.80
C LYS A 161 -6.55 -4.76 -10.64
N HIS A 162 -6.86 -5.51 -11.71
CA HIS A 162 -7.47 -6.84 -11.61
C HIS A 162 -6.54 -7.83 -10.91
N GLY A 163 -5.23 -7.78 -11.20
CA GLY A 163 -4.22 -8.57 -10.51
C GLY A 163 -4.18 -8.32 -9.00
N VAL A 164 -4.33 -7.05 -8.57
CA VAL A 164 -4.43 -6.68 -7.14
C VAL A 164 -5.69 -7.28 -6.50
N VAL A 165 -6.82 -7.30 -7.19
CA VAL A 165 -8.05 -7.95 -6.70
C VAL A 165 -7.84 -9.45 -6.54
N ALA A 166 -7.28 -10.11 -7.55
CA ALA A 166 -6.97 -11.55 -7.51
C ALA A 166 -5.97 -11.88 -6.38
N MET A 167 -4.95 -11.06 -6.19
CA MET A 167 -3.99 -11.17 -5.07
C MET A 167 -4.71 -11.17 -3.72
N SER A 168 -5.62 -10.23 -3.48
CA SER A 168 -6.37 -10.14 -2.23
C SER A 168 -7.23 -11.38 -1.97
N HIS A 169 -7.90 -11.89 -2.99
CA HIS A 169 -8.68 -13.13 -2.87
C HIS A 169 -7.78 -14.33 -2.55
N SER A 170 -6.64 -14.46 -3.23
CA SER A 170 -5.66 -15.52 -2.98
C SER A 170 -5.12 -15.48 -1.55
N ILE A 171 -4.83 -14.28 -1.02
CA ILE A 171 -4.41 -14.11 0.39
C ILE A 171 -5.49 -14.64 1.33
N ASN A 172 -6.76 -14.26 1.15
CA ASN A 172 -7.84 -14.76 1.99
C ASN A 172 -7.99 -16.29 1.94
N MET A 173 -7.83 -16.89 0.75
CA MET A 173 -7.90 -18.36 0.62
C MET A 173 -6.77 -19.08 1.34
N GLN A 174 -5.56 -18.53 1.32
CA GLN A 174 -4.36 -19.21 1.85
C GLN A 174 -4.07 -18.86 3.31
N GLU A 175 -4.39 -17.64 3.73
CA GLU A 175 -3.95 -17.08 5.01
C GLU A 175 -5.05 -16.96 6.07
N CYS A 176 -6.30 -17.29 5.75
CA CYS A 176 -7.39 -17.26 6.74
C CYS A 176 -7.11 -18.16 7.95
N ILE A 177 -6.43 -19.30 7.75
CA ILE A 177 -5.99 -20.19 8.83
C ILE A 177 -4.97 -19.55 9.78
N ASN A 178 -4.31 -18.49 9.33
CA ASN A 178 -3.36 -17.69 10.10
C ASN A 178 -4.00 -16.44 10.73
N GLY A 179 -5.34 -16.30 10.66
CA GLY A 179 -6.04 -15.13 11.18
C GLY A 179 -5.83 -13.85 10.35
N ILE A 180 -5.28 -13.97 9.13
CA ILE A 180 -5.00 -12.84 8.26
C ILE A 180 -6.19 -12.60 7.34
N ARG A 181 -6.54 -11.33 7.17
CA ARG A 181 -7.66 -10.85 6.34
C ARG A 181 -7.15 -9.87 5.31
N SER A 182 -7.61 -10.00 4.09
CA SER A 182 -7.27 -9.11 2.98
C SER A 182 -8.53 -8.52 2.36
N THR A 183 -8.49 -7.23 2.04
CA THR A 183 -9.59 -6.54 1.37
C THR A 183 -9.06 -5.61 0.29
N VAL A 184 -9.91 -5.31 -0.69
CA VAL A 184 -9.63 -4.32 -1.71
C VAL A 184 -10.56 -3.12 -1.59
N PHE A 185 -9.98 -1.94 -1.71
CA PHE A 185 -10.68 -0.69 -1.89
C PHE A 185 -10.65 -0.34 -3.38
N LEU A 186 -11.81 -0.10 -3.97
CA LEU A 186 -11.96 0.15 -5.41
C LEU A 186 -12.48 1.58 -5.65
N PRO A 187 -11.64 2.60 -5.48
CA PRO A 187 -12.07 3.97 -5.73
C PRO A 187 -12.38 4.19 -7.21
N GLY A 188 -13.35 5.06 -7.46
CA GLY A 188 -13.55 5.71 -8.75
C GLY A 188 -12.58 6.89 -8.92
N GLU A 189 -13.07 7.99 -9.45
CA GLU A 189 -12.31 9.24 -9.52
C GLU A 189 -12.25 9.88 -8.13
N VAL A 190 -11.04 10.18 -7.68
CA VAL A 190 -10.80 10.84 -6.39
C VAL A 190 -10.00 12.11 -6.65
N ALA A 191 -10.53 13.25 -6.20
CA ALA A 191 -9.78 14.50 -6.24
C ALA A 191 -8.61 14.42 -5.24
N THR A 192 -7.42 14.31 -5.77
CA THR A 192 -6.17 14.32 -4.99
C THR A 192 -5.26 15.42 -5.52
N PRO A 193 -4.40 16.02 -4.67
CA PRO A 193 -3.41 17.02 -5.10
C PRO A 193 -2.47 16.49 -6.16
#